data_c7194c78d262d869f9e4546eff100a9a
#
_entry.id   c7194c78d262d869f9e4546eff100a9a
#
_cell.length_a   1.000
_cell.length_b   1.000
_cell.length_c   1.000
_cell.angle_alpha   90.00
_cell.angle_beta   90.00
_cell.angle_gamma   90.00
#
_symmetry.space_group_name_H-M   'P 1'
#
loop_
_entity.id
_entity.type
_entity.pdbx_description
1 polymer ?
#
loop_
_entity_poly.entity_id
_entity_poly.type
_entity_poly.pdbx_seq_one_letter_code
_entity_poly.pdbx_strand_id
1 'polypeptide(L)'
;MAILEAQNLSYSYRTKYQTVQAVREVSCQWEKGVFYALIGKSGSGKTTLLSLLAGLEQPQSGSVLVDGTDLKETDLDLYLRSQASVIYQSYNLFPLMTVCENVMYPLKLMKKTDAQARAEAQEVLSKVGLDSGYWKRLPAMLSGGEQQRVAIARTLAVHADIILADEPTGNLDTETSAQIIDLLADLAHQENCCVLVVTHDPEVARAADRVFQMNSGRLEEEAP
;
A
#
# COMPACT_ATOMS: atom_id res chain seq x y z
N MET A 1 16.20 9.73 6.30
CA MET A 1 16.42 10.16 4.90
C MET A 1 15.19 9.68 4.11
N ALA A 2 14.55 10.59 3.39
CA ALA A 2 13.31 10.25 2.69
C ALA A 2 13.56 9.19 1.62
N ILE A 3 12.74 8.14 1.61
CA ILE A 3 12.74 7.13 0.56
C ILE A 3 11.76 7.46 -0.56
N LEU A 4 10.68 8.16 -0.22
CA LEU A 4 9.63 8.57 -1.14
C LEU A 4 9.36 10.07 -0.95
N GLU A 5 9.30 10.82 -2.06
CA GLU A 5 9.06 12.26 -2.02
C GLU A 5 8.04 12.68 -3.09
N ALA A 6 7.16 13.56 -2.72
CA ALA A 6 6.29 14.31 -3.62
C ALA A 6 6.83 15.74 -3.75
N GLN A 7 7.01 16.22 -4.96
CA GLN A 7 7.48 17.59 -5.23
C GLN A 7 6.47 18.31 -6.12
N ASN A 8 5.69 19.23 -5.53
CA ASN A 8 4.70 20.09 -6.20
C ASN A 8 3.71 19.30 -7.08
N LEU A 9 3.28 18.12 -6.60
CA LEU A 9 2.38 17.24 -7.35
C LEU A 9 1.03 17.89 -7.59
N SER A 10 0.57 17.89 -8.84
CA SER A 10 -0.80 18.27 -9.19
C SER A 10 -1.40 17.27 -10.17
N TYR A 11 -2.69 16.99 -9.95
CA TYR A 11 -3.46 16.10 -10.80
C TYR A 11 -4.93 16.46 -10.84
N SER A 12 -5.55 16.42 -12.02
CA SER A 12 -6.94 16.75 -12.24
C SER A 12 -7.63 15.73 -13.14
N TYR A 13 -8.77 15.26 -12.73
CA TYR A 13 -9.67 14.49 -13.59
C TYR A 13 -10.47 15.46 -14.46
N ARG A 14 -10.46 15.22 -15.77
CA ARG A 14 -11.27 15.99 -16.73
C ARG A 14 -12.36 15.12 -17.32
N THR A 15 -13.59 15.56 -17.13
CA THR A 15 -14.76 14.99 -17.80
C THR A 15 -15.31 15.98 -18.81
N LYS A 16 -16.27 15.56 -19.63
CA LYS A 16 -16.96 16.44 -20.58
C LYS A 16 -17.63 17.65 -19.89
N TYR A 17 -17.96 17.53 -18.62
CA TYR A 17 -18.79 18.50 -17.88
C TYR A 17 -18.03 19.28 -16.82
N GLN A 18 -16.95 18.73 -16.29
CA GLN A 18 -16.20 19.37 -15.21
C GLN A 18 -14.74 18.94 -15.16
N THR A 19 -13.91 19.78 -14.53
CA THR A 19 -12.56 19.46 -14.11
C THR A 19 -12.52 19.43 -12.60
N VAL A 20 -12.08 18.31 -12.03
CA VAL A 20 -11.91 18.14 -10.57
C VAL A 20 -10.43 18.04 -10.29
N GLN A 21 -9.87 19.04 -9.64
CA GLN A 21 -8.48 19.01 -9.21
C GLN A 21 -8.36 18.16 -7.93
N ALA A 22 -7.89 16.93 -8.09
CA ALA A 22 -7.80 15.94 -7.04
C ALA A 22 -6.55 16.09 -6.17
N VAL A 23 -5.44 16.58 -6.73
CA VAL A 23 -4.18 16.86 -6.03
C VAL A 23 -3.70 18.26 -6.45
N ARG A 24 -3.29 19.08 -5.46
CA ARG A 24 -2.95 20.52 -5.65
C ARG A 24 -1.63 20.84 -5.00
N GLU A 25 -0.56 20.92 -5.80
CA GLU A 25 0.77 21.36 -5.38
C GLU A 25 1.27 20.65 -4.09
N VAL A 26 1.02 19.36 -3.98
CA VAL A 26 1.42 18.57 -2.82
C VAL A 26 2.92 18.35 -2.83
N SER A 27 3.57 18.73 -1.72
CA SER A 27 4.98 18.43 -1.45
C SER A 27 5.09 17.80 -0.07
N CYS A 28 5.72 16.63 0.01
CA CYS A 28 5.89 15.88 1.25
C CYS A 28 7.01 14.85 1.10
N GLN A 29 7.58 14.43 2.24
CA GLN A 29 8.62 13.41 2.31
C GLN A 29 8.21 12.32 3.28
N TRP A 30 8.47 11.06 2.90
CA TRP A 30 8.21 9.87 3.71
C TRP A 30 9.51 9.09 3.90
N GLU A 31 9.74 8.64 5.13
CA GLU A 31 10.97 7.97 5.56
C GLU A 31 10.73 6.49 5.84
N LYS A 32 11.78 5.66 5.74
CA LYS A 32 11.74 4.29 6.21
C LYS A 32 11.58 4.21 7.71
N GLY A 33 10.99 3.12 8.20
CA GLY A 33 10.79 2.87 9.62
C GLY A 33 9.66 3.70 10.24
N VAL A 34 8.82 4.34 9.42
CA VAL A 34 7.74 5.21 9.89
C VAL A 34 6.40 4.76 9.33
N PHE A 35 5.42 4.67 10.21
CA PHE A 35 4.02 4.39 9.87
C PHE A 35 3.26 5.71 9.73
N TYR A 36 2.79 6.00 8.53
CA TYR A 36 2.04 7.20 8.18
C TYR A 36 0.57 6.90 7.96
N ALA A 37 -0.30 7.77 8.48
CA ALA A 37 -1.72 7.81 8.12
C ALA A 37 -2.04 9.03 7.27
N LEU A 38 -2.74 8.85 6.17
CA LEU A 38 -3.31 9.91 5.36
C LEU A 38 -4.83 9.90 5.51
N ILE A 39 -5.35 10.81 6.29
CA ILE A 39 -6.78 10.92 6.58
C ILE A 39 -7.45 12.01 5.74
N GLY A 40 -8.78 11.99 5.68
CA GLY A 40 -9.56 13.03 5.01
C GLY A 40 -10.92 12.51 4.53
N LYS A 41 -11.79 13.43 4.16
CA LYS A 41 -13.14 13.10 3.66
C LYS A 41 -13.08 12.30 2.36
N SER A 42 -14.14 11.54 2.06
CA SER A 42 -14.29 10.93 0.73
C SER A 42 -14.21 11.98 -0.37
N GLY A 43 -13.47 11.68 -1.44
CA GLY A 43 -13.25 12.61 -2.55
C GLY A 43 -12.25 13.73 -2.29
N SER A 44 -11.51 13.73 -1.17
CA SER A 44 -10.47 14.74 -0.90
C SER A 44 -9.20 14.58 -1.74
N GLY A 45 -9.00 13.43 -2.42
CA GLY A 45 -7.85 13.16 -3.30
C GLY A 45 -6.86 12.12 -2.77
N LYS A 46 -7.11 11.47 -1.63
CA LYS A 46 -6.21 10.51 -0.98
C LYS A 46 -5.78 9.36 -1.89
N THR A 47 -6.76 8.62 -2.43
CA THR A 47 -6.50 7.50 -3.36
C THR A 47 -5.76 7.99 -4.62
N THR A 48 -6.05 9.20 -5.09
CA THR A 48 -5.33 9.79 -6.23
C THR A 48 -3.88 10.07 -5.87
N LEU A 49 -3.61 10.66 -4.70
CA LEU A 49 -2.24 10.87 -4.24
C LEU A 49 -1.50 9.54 -4.10
N LEU A 50 -2.13 8.54 -3.49
CA LEU A 50 -1.55 7.20 -3.37
C LEU A 50 -1.23 6.59 -4.75
N SER A 51 -2.12 6.72 -5.74
CA SER A 51 -1.90 6.23 -7.11
C SER A 51 -0.73 6.93 -7.80
N LEU A 52 -0.54 8.24 -7.56
CA LEU A 52 0.62 8.99 -8.07
C LEU A 52 1.92 8.49 -7.43
N LEU A 53 1.93 8.31 -6.10
CA LEU A 53 3.09 7.79 -5.36
C LEU A 53 3.44 6.35 -5.75
N ALA A 54 2.44 5.55 -6.09
CA ALA A 54 2.63 4.19 -6.60
C ALA A 54 3.09 4.15 -8.07
N GLY A 55 3.14 5.27 -8.78
CA GLY A 55 3.43 5.30 -10.21
C GLY A 55 2.33 4.69 -11.10
N LEU A 56 1.13 4.45 -10.53
CA LEU A 56 -0.04 3.94 -11.28
C LEU A 56 -0.69 5.03 -12.13
N GLU A 57 -0.50 6.29 -11.73
CA GLU A 57 -0.90 7.48 -12.47
C GLU A 57 0.30 8.43 -12.59
N GLN A 58 0.38 9.17 -13.71
CA GLN A 58 1.43 10.16 -13.90
C GLN A 58 0.95 11.56 -13.49
N PRO A 59 1.73 12.30 -12.67
CA PRO A 59 1.37 13.66 -12.29
C PRO A 59 1.35 14.58 -13.52
N GLN A 60 0.38 15.50 -13.57
CA GLN A 60 0.29 16.53 -14.62
C GLN A 60 1.34 17.63 -14.43
N SER A 61 1.73 17.89 -13.18
CA SER A 61 2.89 18.70 -12.82
C SER A 61 3.54 18.18 -11.55
N GLY A 62 4.80 18.51 -11.36
CA GLY A 62 5.62 18.02 -10.27
C GLY A 62 6.22 16.64 -10.54
N SER A 63 6.85 16.08 -9.54
CA SER A 63 7.58 14.82 -9.60
C SER A 63 7.37 13.97 -8.35
N VAL A 64 7.40 12.64 -8.52
CA VAL A 64 7.55 11.67 -7.43
C VAL A 64 8.97 11.13 -7.50
N LEU A 65 9.71 11.24 -6.39
CA LEU A 65 11.06 10.70 -6.32
C LEU A 65 11.10 9.50 -5.36
N VAL A 66 11.87 8.51 -5.75
CA VAL A 66 12.20 7.32 -4.94
C VAL A 66 13.71 7.25 -4.82
N ASP A 67 14.23 7.26 -3.60
CA ASP A 67 15.67 7.38 -3.33
C ASP A 67 16.34 8.51 -4.15
N GLY A 68 15.64 9.65 -4.28
CA GLY A 68 16.09 10.83 -5.02
C GLY A 68 15.99 10.74 -6.55
N THR A 69 15.52 9.63 -7.10
CA THR A 69 15.34 9.44 -8.56
C THR A 69 13.87 9.65 -8.96
N ASP A 70 13.59 10.45 -10.00
CA ASP A 70 12.23 10.68 -10.49
C ASP A 70 11.65 9.37 -11.07
N LEU A 71 10.43 9.03 -10.66
CA LEU A 71 9.72 7.85 -11.19
C LEU A 71 9.53 7.89 -12.71
N LYS A 72 9.53 9.09 -13.33
CA LYS A 72 9.47 9.22 -14.80
C LYS A 72 10.71 8.68 -15.50
N GLU A 73 11.85 8.61 -14.79
CA GLU A 73 13.13 8.10 -15.30
C GLU A 73 13.35 6.63 -14.90
N THR A 74 12.43 6.05 -14.13
CA THR A 74 12.54 4.70 -13.57
C THR A 74 11.70 3.71 -14.38
N ASP A 75 12.13 2.45 -14.46
CA ASP A 75 11.30 1.34 -14.91
C ASP A 75 10.21 1.08 -13.88
N LEU A 76 8.97 1.52 -14.19
CA LEU A 76 7.81 1.39 -13.29
C LEU A 76 7.48 -0.08 -12.99
N ASP A 77 7.70 -0.99 -13.93
CA ASP A 77 7.53 -2.43 -13.68
C ASP A 77 8.54 -2.93 -12.63
N LEU A 78 9.78 -2.47 -12.69
CA LEU A 78 10.79 -2.81 -11.71
C LEU A 78 10.47 -2.17 -10.35
N TYR A 79 10.05 -0.91 -10.32
CA TYR A 79 9.61 -0.21 -9.11
C TYR A 79 8.52 -0.99 -8.38
N LEU A 80 7.42 -1.36 -9.07
CA LEU A 80 6.30 -2.11 -8.49
C LEU A 80 6.62 -3.57 -8.14
N ARG A 81 7.67 -4.14 -8.74
CA ARG A 81 8.11 -5.53 -8.44
C ARG A 81 9.09 -5.63 -7.29
N SER A 82 9.78 -4.56 -6.92
CA SER A 82 10.90 -4.67 -5.98
C SER A 82 11.00 -3.55 -4.94
N GLN A 83 10.42 -2.37 -5.18
CA GLN A 83 10.58 -1.21 -4.29
C GLN A 83 9.28 -0.76 -3.64
N ALA A 84 8.15 -0.85 -4.34
CA ALA A 84 6.85 -0.45 -3.83
C ALA A 84 5.81 -1.55 -3.96
N SER A 85 4.92 -1.64 -3.00
CA SER A 85 3.78 -2.55 -3.05
C SER A 85 2.50 -1.84 -2.63
N VAL A 86 1.38 -2.19 -3.28
CA VAL A 86 0.09 -1.55 -3.02
C VAL A 86 -0.88 -2.58 -2.44
N ILE A 87 -1.47 -2.23 -1.30
CA ILE A 87 -2.55 -2.97 -0.65
C ILE A 87 -3.86 -2.22 -0.95
N TYR A 88 -4.83 -2.91 -1.54
CA TYR A 88 -6.11 -2.32 -1.93
C TYR A 88 -7.23 -2.73 -0.96
N GLN A 89 -8.23 -1.90 -0.82
CA GLN A 89 -9.44 -2.18 -0.05
C GLN A 89 -10.17 -3.45 -0.54
N SER A 90 -10.13 -3.74 -1.83
CA SER A 90 -10.79 -4.90 -2.46
C SER A 90 -9.89 -6.15 -2.54
N TYR A 91 -8.77 -6.18 -1.79
CA TYR A 91 -7.78 -7.27 -1.70
C TYR A 91 -7.08 -7.59 -3.01
N ASN A 92 -7.72 -7.48 -4.15
CA ASN A 92 -7.23 -7.77 -5.52
C ASN A 92 -6.51 -9.13 -5.61
N LEU A 93 -7.09 -10.16 -5.00
CA LEU A 93 -6.59 -11.53 -5.11
C LEU A 93 -7.00 -12.17 -6.44
N PHE A 94 -6.15 -13.01 -6.97
CA PHE A 94 -6.46 -13.83 -8.13
C PHE A 94 -7.45 -14.93 -7.73
N PRO A 95 -8.72 -14.89 -8.19
CA PRO A 95 -9.78 -15.73 -7.64
C PRO A 95 -9.62 -17.21 -7.95
N LEU A 96 -8.88 -17.56 -9.00
CA LEU A 96 -8.63 -18.94 -9.44
C LEU A 96 -7.29 -19.49 -8.94
N MET A 97 -6.52 -18.71 -8.19
CA MET A 97 -5.28 -19.13 -7.56
C MET A 97 -5.53 -19.39 -6.08
N THR A 98 -4.89 -20.41 -5.54
CA THR A 98 -4.90 -20.68 -4.10
C THR A 98 -4.24 -19.56 -3.31
N VAL A 99 -4.43 -19.53 -1.99
CA VAL A 99 -3.76 -18.60 -1.07
C VAL A 99 -2.24 -18.60 -1.29
N CYS A 100 -1.63 -19.78 -1.32
CA CYS A 100 -0.19 -19.91 -1.53
C CYS A 100 0.23 -19.39 -2.93
N GLU A 101 -0.52 -19.71 -3.98
CA GLU A 101 -0.22 -19.25 -5.34
C GLU A 101 -0.37 -17.74 -5.51
N ASN A 102 -1.33 -17.10 -4.83
CA ASN A 102 -1.46 -15.65 -4.79
C ASN A 102 -0.18 -14.97 -4.27
N VAL A 103 0.42 -15.53 -3.21
CA VAL A 103 1.65 -14.99 -2.62
C VAL A 103 2.89 -15.39 -3.43
N MET A 104 2.90 -16.57 -4.04
CA MET A 104 3.97 -17.00 -4.96
C MET A 104 4.05 -16.16 -6.24
N TYR A 105 2.93 -15.58 -6.68
CA TYR A 105 2.85 -14.91 -7.98
C TYR A 105 3.92 -13.82 -8.19
N PRO A 106 4.08 -12.81 -7.31
CA PRO A 106 5.13 -11.80 -7.47
C PRO A 106 6.53 -12.41 -7.42
N LEU A 107 6.77 -13.43 -6.60
CA LEU A 107 8.07 -14.10 -6.50
C LEU A 107 8.46 -14.79 -7.83
N LYS A 108 7.47 -15.33 -8.55
CA LYS A 108 7.68 -15.89 -9.90
C LYS A 108 8.01 -14.80 -10.92
N LEU A 109 7.39 -13.62 -10.82
CA LEU A 109 7.76 -12.46 -11.66
C LEU A 109 9.21 -12.02 -11.41
N MET A 110 9.71 -12.22 -10.18
CA MET A 110 11.12 -12.01 -9.80
C MET A 110 12.03 -13.18 -10.20
N LYS A 111 11.54 -14.11 -11.05
CA LYS A 111 12.28 -15.27 -11.59
C LYS A 111 12.74 -16.30 -10.55
N LYS A 112 12.12 -16.34 -9.36
CA LYS A 112 12.36 -17.42 -8.39
C LYS A 112 11.79 -18.74 -8.92
N THR A 113 12.46 -19.86 -8.60
CA THR A 113 11.96 -21.20 -8.93
C THR A 113 10.68 -21.50 -8.13
N ASP A 114 9.86 -22.43 -8.59
CA ASP A 114 8.62 -22.84 -7.91
C ASP A 114 8.87 -23.28 -6.47
N ALA A 115 9.96 -23.98 -6.21
CA ALA A 115 10.32 -24.43 -4.87
C ALA A 115 10.69 -23.28 -3.95
N GLN A 116 11.48 -22.32 -4.43
CA GLN A 116 11.87 -21.12 -3.69
C GLN A 116 10.64 -20.23 -3.40
N ALA A 117 9.84 -19.93 -4.44
CA ALA A 117 8.65 -19.11 -4.29
C ALA A 117 7.63 -19.73 -3.31
N ARG A 118 7.48 -21.06 -3.34
CA ARG A 118 6.59 -21.77 -2.41
C ARG A 118 7.08 -21.70 -0.97
N ALA A 119 8.36 -21.96 -0.73
CA ALA A 119 8.94 -21.92 0.61
C ALA A 119 8.78 -20.54 1.25
N GLU A 120 9.11 -19.49 0.51
CA GLU A 120 9.01 -18.10 0.96
C GLU A 120 7.55 -17.67 1.16
N ALA A 121 6.65 -18.01 0.23
CA ALA A 121 5.22 -17.75 0.37
C ALA A 121 4.64 -18.40 1.63
N GLN A 122 5.04 -19.62 1.95
CA GLN A 122 4.59 -20.34 3.15
C GLN A 122 5.12 -19.70 4.43
N GLU A 123 6.37 -19.24 4.44
CA GLU A 123 6.95 -18.50 5.56
C GLU A 123 6.18 -17.21 5.83
N VAL A 124 5.96 -16.40 4.77
CA VAL A 124 5.25 -15.12 4.88
C VAL A 124 3.79 -15.31 5.28
N LEU A 125 3.10 -16.31 4.73
CA LEU A 125 1.73 -16.65 5.14
C LEU A 125 1.66 -17.01 6.62
N SER A 126 2.63 -17.74 7.14
CA SER A 126 2.70 -18.07 8.57
C SER A 126 2.91 -16.82 9.43
N LYS A 127 3.73 -15.85 8.98
CA LYS A 127 3.94 -14.56 9.68
C LYS A 127 2.64 -13.75 9.82
N VAL A 128 1.74 -13.83 8.84
CA VAL A 128 0.43 -13.15 8.90
C VAL A 128 -0.68 -14.02 9.53
N GLY A 129 -0.33 -15.14 10.19
CA GLY A 129 -1.28 -15.99 10.90
C GLY A 129 -2.12 -16.91 9.99
N LEU A 130 -1.68 -17.17 8.76
CA LEU A 130 -2.31 -18.12 7.83
C LEU A 130 -1.46 -19.40 7.71
N ASP A 131 -1.77 -20.37 8.56
CA ASP A 131 -1.07 -21.67 8.63
C ASP A 131 -1.33 -22.57 7.39
N SER A 132 -0.76 -23.77 7.42
CA SER A 132 -0.85 -24.72 6.31
C SER A 132 -2.28 -25.15 5.95
N GLY A 133 -3.25 -24.99 6.86
CA GLY A 133 -4.66 -25.25 6.61
C GLY A 133 -5.30 -24.30 5.60
N TYR A 134 -4.71 -23.13 5.39
CA TYR A 134 -5.19 -22.10 4.46
C TYR A 134 -4.56 -22.20 3.07
N TRP A 135 -3.34 -22.70 2.93
CA TRP A 135 -2.52 -22.54 1.73
C TRP A 135 -3.13 -23.04 0.42
N LYS A 136 -3.98 -24.08 0.51
CA LYS A 136 -4.66 -24.68 -0.65
C LYS A 136 -6.07 -24.11 -0.89
N ARG A 137 -6.58 -23.24 -0.02
CA ARG A 137 -7.89 -22.63 -0.20
C ARG A 137 -7.88 -21.61 -1.33
N LEU A 138 -9.02 -21.42 -1.98
CA LEU A 138 -9.25 -20.32 -2.92
C LEU A 138 -9.73 -19.08 -2.14
N PRO A 139 -9.54 -17.86 -2.66
CA PRO A 139 -10.01 -16.62 -2.02
C PRO A 139 -11.48 -16.65 -1.61
N ALA A 140 -12.35 -17.23 -2.41
CA ALA A 140 -13.79 -17.35 -2.11
C ALA A 140 -14.10 -18.21 -0.86
N MET A 141 -13.13 -18.95 -0.34
CA MET A 141 -13.25 -19.79 0.87
C MET A 141 -12.74 -19.07 2.14
N LEU A 142 -12.38 -17.80 2.03
CA LEU A 142 -11.79 -16.99 3.08
C LEU A 142 -12.75 -15.89 3.55
N SER A 143 -12.70 -15.55 4.83
CA SER A 143 -13.28 -14.30 5.36
C SER A 143 -12.56 -13.07 4.79
N GLY A 144 -13.17 -11.88 4.92
CA GLY A 144 -12.56 -10.63 4.48
C GLY A 144 -11.19 -10.39 5.12
N GLY A 145 -11.06 -10.59 6.42
CA GLY A 145 -9.79 -10.44 7.14
C GLY A 145 -8.72 -11.45 6.72
N GLU A 146 -9.10 -12.70 6.42
CA GLU A 146 -8.17 -13.69 5.88
C GLU A 146 -7.72 -13.30 4.46
N GLN A 147 -8.60 -12.78 3.60
CA GLN A 147 -8.24 -12.26 2.28
C GLN A 147 -7.28 -11.06 2.38
N GLN A 148 -7.52 -10.16 3.33
CA GLN A 148 -6.63 -9.03 3.58
C GLN A 148 -5.24 -9.49 4.03
N ARG A 149 -5.17 -10.47 4.93
CA ARG A 149 -3.89 -11.07 5.33
C ARG A 149 -3.14 -11.72 4.16
N VAL A 150 -3.84 -12.35 3.21
CA VAL A 150 -3.21 -12.85 1.97
C VAL A 150 -2.66 -11.71 1.12
N ALA A 151 -3.39 -10.58 0.99
CA ALA A 151 -2.93 -9.40 0.26
C ALA A 151 -1.67 -8.80 0.91
N ILE A 152 -1.63 -8.71 2.24
CA ILE A 152 -0.47 -8.25 3.00
C ILE A 152 0.70 -9.24 2.86
N ALA A 153 0.45 -10.55 2.95
CA ALA A 153 1.46 -11.58 2.71
C ALA A 153 2.09 -11.44 1.31
N ARG A 154 1.27 -11.16 0.30
CA ARG A 154 1.76 -10.91 -1.07
C ARG A 154 2.69 -9.69 -1.13
N THR A 155 2.39 -8.64 -0.37
CA THR A 155 3.23 -7.44 -0.22
C THR A 155 4.55 -7.77 0.46
N LEU A 156 4.50 -8.50 1.58
CA LEU A 156 5.69 -8.95 2.32
C LEU A 156 6.63 -9.81 1.48
N ALA A 157 6.08 -10.68 0.64
CA ALA A 157 6.87 -11.57 -0.20
C ALA A 157 7.74 -10.80 -1.21
N VAL A 158 7.37 -9.59 -1.57
CA VAL A 158 8.15 -8.73 -2.48
C VAL A 158 9.34 -8.08 -1.77
N HIS A 159 9.35 -8.02 -0.42
CA HIS A 159 10.32 -7.26 0.39
C HIS A 159 10.42 -5.79 -0.06
N ALA A 160 9.27 -5.18 -0.37
CA ALA A 160 9.23 -3.79 -0.80
C ALA A 160 9.54 -2.85 0.36
N ASP A 161 10.37 -1.85 0.10
CA ASP A 161 10.72 -0.80 1.07
C ASP A 161 9.58 0.21 1.30
N ILE A 162 8.65 0.32 0.34
CA ILE A 162 7.52 1.24 0.35
C ILE A 162 6.22 0.45 0.29
N ILE A 163 5.36 0.63 1.26
CA ILE A 163 4.03 0.01 1.35
C ILE A 163 2.98 1.10 1.33
N LEU A 164 2.14 1.08 0.31
CA LEU A 164 1.05 2.02 0.10
C LEU A 164 -0.28 1.27 0.27
N ALA A 165 -1.10 1.61 1.26
CA ALA A 165 -2.34 0.91 1.55
C ALA A 165 -3.55 1.85 1.39
N ASP A 166 -4.54 1.47 0.60
CA ASP A 166 -5.80 2.19 0.41
C ASP A 166 -6.92 1.50 1.18
N GLU A 167 -7.39 2.11 2.26
CA GLU A 167 -8.47 1.64 3.14
C GLU A 167 -8.32 0.15 3.55
N PRO A 168 -7.16 -0.26 4.12
CA PRO A 168 -6.87 -1.68 4.35
C PRO A 168 -7.77 -2.35 5.40
N THR A 169 -8.48 -1.56 6.22
CA THR A 169 -9.41 -2.02 7.27
C THR A 169 -10.88 -1.82 6.92
N GLY A 170 -11.19 -1.12 5.82
CA GLY A 170 -12.53 -0.59 5.52
C GLY A 170 -13.66 -1.62 5.37
N ASN A 171 -13.34 -2.91 5.19
CA ASN A 171 -14.32 -3.99 5.04
C ASN A 171 -14.22 -5.05 6.17
N LEU A 172 -13.56 -4.72 7.29
CA LEU A 172 -13.25 -5.65 8.35
C LEU A 172 -14.00 -5.29 9.64
N ASP A 173 -14.20 -6.28 10.50
CA ASP A 173 -14.66 -6.05 11.87
C ASP A 173 -13.55 -5.41 12.72
N THR A 174 -13.91 -4.86 13.87
CA THR A 174 -13.00 -4.10 14.73
C THR A 174 -11.80 -4.92 15.21
N GLU A 175 -12.01 -6.19 15.59
CA GLU A 175 -10.93 -7.06 16.09
C GLU A 175 -9.94 -7.38 14.97
N THR A 176 -10.44 -7.74 13.80
CA THR A 176 -9.61 -8.00 12.61
C THR A 176 -8.88 -6.74 12.16
N SER A 177 -9.54 -5.56 12.21
CA SER A 177 -8.92 -4.27 11.89
C SER A 177 -7.72 -3.97 12.78
N ALA A 178 -7.84 -4.17 14.10
CA ALA A 178 -6.74 -3.98 15.02
C ALA A 178 -5.54 -4.87 14.66
N GLN A 179 -5.77 -6.15 14.37
CA GLN A 179 -4.71 -7.07 13.96
C GLN A 179 -4.00 -6.64 12.65
N ILE A 180 -4.74 -6.06 11.71
CA ILE A 180 -4.16 -5.54 10.46
C ILE A 180 -3.35 -4.26 10.71
N ILE A 181 -3.83 -3.38 11.60
CA ILE A 181 -3.11 -2.16 11.99
C ILE A 181 -1.78 -2.53 12.66
N ASP A 182 -1.80 -3.45 13.63
CA ASP A 182 -0.59 -3.93 14.30
C ASP A 182 0.41 -4.51 13.29
N LEU A 183 -0.08 -5.32 12.35
CA LEU A 183 0.76 -5.91 11.31
C LEU A 183 1.41 -4.84 10.41
N LEU A 184 0.67 -3.79 10.03
CA LEU A 184 1.21 -2.68 9.23
C LEU A 184 2.23 -1.83 10.02
N ALA A 185 1.99 -1.62 11.31
CA ALA A 185 2.93 -0.96 12.21
C ALA A 185 4.23 -1.78 12.37
N ASP A 186 4.11 -3.11 12.54
CA ASP A 186 5.27 -4.00 12.58
C ASP A 186 6.11 -3.94 11.29
N LEU A 187 5.47 -3.85 10.11
CA LEU A 187 6.18 -3.66 8.85
C LEU A 187 7.00 -2.36 8.82
N ALA A 188 6.46 -1.28 9.38
CA ALA A 188 7.22 -0.05 9.50
C ALA A 188 8.39 -0.21 10.49
N HIS A 189 8.12 -0.66 11.71
CA HIS A 189 9.07 -0.59 12.82
C HIS A 189 10.06 -1.74 12.85
N GLN A 190 9.64 -2.97 12.51
CA GLN A 190 10.51 -4.17 12.58
C GLN A 190 11.21 -4.45 11.25
N GLU A 191 10.49 -4.30 10.13
CA GLU A 191 11.05 -4.56 8.78
C GLU A 191 11.62 -3.28 8.14
N ASN A 192 11.54 -2.12 8.84
CA ASN A 192 12.07 -0.83 8.41
C ASN A 192 11.50 -0.34 7.06
N CYS A 193 10.22 -0.62 6.79
CA CYS A 193 9.52 -0.13 5.61
C CYS A 193 8.97 1.29 5.82
N CYS A 194 8.79 2.04 4.74
CA CYS A 194 7.93 3.22 4.71
C CYS A 194 6.49 2.75 4.48
N VAL A 195 5.62 2.90 5.47
CA VAL A 195 4.21 2.47 5.37
C VAL A 195 3.31 3.70 5.35
N LEU A 196 2.56 3.91 4.27
CA LEU A 196 1.56 4.97 4.13
C LEU A 196 0.17 4.36 3.95
N VAL A 197 -0.70 4.59 4.93
CA VAL A 197 -2.09 4.12 4.90
C VAL A 197 -3.04 5.28 4.64
N VAL A 198 -3.79 5.18 3.57
CA VAL A 198 -4.93 6.07 3.29
C VAL A 198 -6.16 5.51 3.97
N THR A 199 -6.82 6.30 4.80
CA THR A 199 -7.99 5.82 5.54
C THR A 199 -8.90 6.95 6.03
N HIS A 200 -10.09 6.56 6.48
CA HIS A 200 -10.98 7.37 7.32
C HIS A 200 -11.16 6.76 8.72
N ASP A 201 -10.46 5.66 9.02
CA ASP A 201 -10.52 4.96 10.29
C ASP A 201 -9.64 5.69 11.34
N PRO A 202 -10.23 6.19 12.46
CA PRO A 202 -9.48 6.88 13.50
C PRO A 202 -8.51 5.98 14.25
N GLU A 203 -8.71 4.67 14.27
CA GLU A 203 -7.78 3.73 14.94
C GLU A 203 -6.44 3.67 14.18
N VAL A 204 -6.47 3.67 12.85
CA VAL A 204 -5.25 3.76 12.03
C VAL A 204 -4.50 5.06 12.32
N ALA A 205 -5.23 6.19 12.40
CA ALA A 205 -4.61 7.49 12.70
C ALA A 205 -3.96 7.52 14.09
N ARG A 206 -4.55 6.85 15.09
CA ARG A 206 -3.97 6.76 16.45
C ARG A 206 -2.73 5.85 16.51
N ALA A 207 -2.66 4.85 15.67
CA ALA A 207 -1.53 3.92 15.62
C ALA A 207 -0.35 4.45 14.80
N ALA A 208 -0.59 5.45 13.95
CA ALA A 208 0.43 6.02 13.09
C ALA A 208 1.41 6.93 13.85
N ASP A 209 2.68 6.91 13.46
CA ASP A 209 3.71 7.80 14.00
C ASP A 209 3.52 9.25 13.53
N ARG A 210 3.00 9.42 12.29
CA ARG A 210 2.71 10.73 11.70
C ARG A 210 1.41 10.70 10.92
N VAL A 211 0.61 11.74 11.09
CA VAL A 211 -0.70 11.85 10.46
C VAL A 211 -0.71 13.03 9.49
N PHE A 212 -1.18 12.80 8.29
CA PHE A 212 -1.43 13.82 7.29
C PHE A 212 -2.93 13.92 7.03
N GLN A 213 -3.42 15.16 6.88
CA GLN A 213 -4.80 15.42 6.51
C GLN A 213 -4.86 15.90 5.05
N MET A 214 -5.74 15.28 4.27
CA MET A 214 -6.01 15.74 2.91
C MET A 214 -7.33 16.48 2.82
N ASN A 215 -7.27 17.76 2.47
CA ASN A 215 -8.41 18.66 2.33
C ASN A 215 -8.47 19.25 0.92
N SER A 216 -9.50 18.88 0.13
CA SER A 216 -9.73 19.42 -1.22
C SER A 216 -8.48 19.43 -2.12
N GLY A 217 -7.71 18.34 -2.08
CA GLY A 217 -6.49 18.16 -2.87
C GLY A 217 -5.21 18.71 -2.27
N ARG A 218 -5.24 19.36 -1.13
CA ARG A 218 -4.08 19.84 -0.39
C ARG A 218 -3.74 18.92 0.77
N LEU A 219 -2.46 18.75 1.02
CA LEU A 219 -1.92 17.94 2.10
C LEU A 219 -1.42 18.86 3.22
N GLU A 220 -1.81 18.56 4.43
CA GLU A 220 -1.35 19.25 5.65
C GLU A 220 -0.93 18.18 6.67
N GLU A 221 0.19 18.37 7.34
CA GLU A 221 0.61 17.49 8.44
C GLU A 221 -0.12 17.94 9.70
N GLU A 222 -0.76 17.00 10.40
CA GLU A 222 -1.34 17.30 11.70
C GLU A 222 -0.21 17.48 12.72
N ALA A 223 -0.31 18.54 13.51
CA ALA A 223 0.60 18.72 14.64
C ALA A 223 0.40 17.56 15.65
N PRO A 224 1.48 17.01 16.23
CA PRO A 224 1.42 15.95 17.22
C PRO A 224 0.62 16.29 18.47
#